data_3a9db2ea31ebed1847dde255fde75d6b
#
_entry.id   3a9db2ea31ebed1847dde255fde75d6b
#
_cell.length_a   1.000
_cell.length_b   1.000
_cell.length_c   1.000
_cell.angle_alpha   90.00
_cell.angle_beta   90.00
_cell.angle_gamma   90.00
#
_symmetry.space_group_name_H-M   'P 1'
#
loop_
_entity.id
_entity.type
_entity.pdbx_description
1 polymer ?
#
loop_
_entity_poly.entity_id
_entity_poly.type
_entity_poly.pdbx_seq_one_letter_code
_entity_poly.pdbx_strand_id
1 'polypeptide(L)'
;MRRGLVAVLLVFIVFGVFGAFGSATFAKEAQKDGAGEKSGKESAKEAKEANGDRYENLGLFQKVLYFIEQNYVEEVKNKDLIYGAIKGMMDTLDPHSNFLPPEIFKDMKTDTSGKFGGVGIEIGLKDSILTVVTPIDDTPAYKAGLKAGDKILKINGESTKGMSLSEAVAKMRGKRGSDVVMSIWRDGLDKPKEYRVTRAEIKIQTTKSESLEPGYLYMRLTNFNEQSTDSMKHAMAEFEKKEPIRGLVFDLRNNPGGLLDQAVSVSSLFMDDGVIVSTKTRNKETDIQTAKKGMARKDFPVAVLVNGASASASEIVAGALQDHKRAVIMGQPTFGKGSVQTVIELQPEVGLKLTIARYYTPSGRSIQLKGIQPDILLDDFDQKTLDDALRKGSFIRERDLKHHMTNELSDEKEFRPDEYMLKDGDKAVDDKKKEKARDDFKPFVAKEDYQVRQALNYIKSYQIFRAAGLEAPDAGVKTATDKKRK
;
A
#
# COMPACT_ATOMS: atom_id res chain seq x y z
N MET A 1 -51.49 24.29 -29.37
CA MET A 1 -51.97 24.14 -27.98
C MET A 1 -50.74 23.85 -27.10
N ARG A 2 -50.20 24.87 -26.50
CA ARG A 2 -50.27 25.29 -25.08
C ARG A 2 -49.65 24.27 -24.11
N ARG A 3 -48.49 24.67 -23.61
CA ARG A 3 -48.05 24.84 -22.20
C ARG A 3 -47.50 23.59 -21.53
N GLY A 4 -46.46 23.60 -20.72
CA GLY A 4 -45.76 24.66 -20.01
C GLY A 4 -44.48 24.18 -19.34
N LEU A 5 -43.62 25.13 -19.24
CA LEU A 5 -42.35 25.15 -18.54
C LEU A 5 -42.58 25.22 -17.02
N VAL A 6 -41.91 24.41 -16.23
CA VAL A 6 -41.76 24.69 -14.80
C VAL A 6 -40.28 24.56 -14.44
N ALA A 7 -39.66 25.72 -14.25
CA ALA A 7 -38.38 25.86 -13.58
C ALA A 7 -38.58 25.90 -12.07
N VAL A 8 -37.87 25.08 -11.32
CA VAL A 8 -37.83 25.16 -9.84
C VAL A 8 -36.48 25.74 -9.45
N LEU A 9 -36.54 26.98 -9.00
CA LEU A 9 -35.48 27.75 -8.38
C LEU A 9 -35.45 27.38 -6.89
N LEU A 10 -34.38 26.79 -6.36
CA LEU A 10 -34.20 26.56 -4.93
C LEU A 10 -33.32 27.67 -4.37
N VAL A 11 -33.98 28.58 -3.63
CA VAL A 11 -33.36 29.65 -2.85
C VAL A 11 -32.91 29.11 -1.50
N PHE A 12 -31.64 29.28 -1.17
CA PHE A 12 -31.12 29.06 0.17
C PHE A 12 -31.48 30.26 1.06
N ILE A 13 -32.30 30.04 2.06
CA ILE A 13 -32.59 31.00 3.13
C ILE A 13 -31.72 30.63 4.34
N VAL A 14 -30.82 31.56 4.68
CA VAL A 14 -30.07 31.55 5.93
C VAL A 14 -30.94 32.18 6.99
N PHE A 15 -31.36 31.42 8.01
CA PHE A 15 -31.99 31.97 9.21
C PHE A 15 -30.96 32.08 10.34
N GLY A 16 -30.58 33.31 10.64
CA GLY A 16 -29.91 33.66 11.90
C GLY A 16 -30.93 33.74 13.00
N VAL A 17 -30.70 33.07 14.10
CA VAL A 17 -31.47 33.27 15.35
C VAL A 17 -30.57 33.93 16.39
N PHE A 18 -30.82 35.22 16.63
CA PHE A 18 -30.35 35.94 17.80
C PHE A 18 -31.29 35.63 18.95
N GLY A 19 -30.76 35.05 20.02
CA GLY A 19 -31.46 34.87 21.29
C GLY A 19 -30.68 35.54 22.40
N ALA A 20 -31.12 36.71 22.82
CA ALA A 20 -30.64 37.39 24.01
C ALA A 20 -31.40 36.88 25.24
N PHE A 21 -30.68 36.45 26.28
CA PHE A 21 -31.16 36.44 27.65
C PHE A 21 -29.98 36.55 28.60
N GLY A 22 -29.93 37.65 29.35
CA GLY A 22 -30.20 37.65 30.78
C GLY A 22 -28.91 37.85 31.57
N SER A 23 -28.63 39.09 31.92
CA SER A 23 -27.64 39.51 32.91
C SER A 23 -27.92 38.94 34.29
N ALA A 24 -26.95 38.30 34.91
CA ALA A 24 -26.88 38.14 36.36
C ALA A 24 -25.44 38.42 36.82
N THR A 25 -25.30 39.51 37.48
CA THR A 25 -24.14 39.99 38.22
C THR A 25 -23.71 39.02 39.31
N PHE A 26 -22.49 38.53 39.25
CA PHE A 26 -21.73 38.13 40.45
C PHE A 26 -20.31 38.70 40.30
N ALA A 27 -20.10 39.76 41.03
CA ALA A 27 -18.76 40.28 41.30
C ALA A 27 -18.07 39.34 42.30
N LYS A 28 -16.90 38.80 41.90
CA LYS A 28 -15.90 38.36 42.87
C LYS A 28 -14.52 38.59 42.27
N GLU A 29 -13.77 39.33 43.02
CA GLU A 29 -12.39 39.65 42.79
C GLU A 29 -11.56 38.42 42.39
N ALA A 30 -10.83 38.50 41.28
CA ALA A 30 -9.72 37.63 41.00
C ALA A 30 -8.52 38.48 40.62
N GLN A 31 -7.45 38.28 41.36
CA GLN A 31 -6.14 38.84 41.23
C GLN A 31 -5.62 38.80 39.79
N LYS A 32 -5.04 39.88 39.36
CA LYS A 32 -4.25 40.00 38.14
C LYS A 32 -2.99 39.12 38.22
N ASP A 33 -2.98 38.02 37.52
CA ASP A 33 -1.73 37.35 37.13
C ASP A 33 -1.34 37.81 35.74
N GLY A 34 -0.29 38.61 35.64
CA GLY A 34 0.24 39.23 34.42
C GLY A 34 1.03 38.33 33.48
N ALA A 35 0.68 37.01 33.42
CA ALA A 35 1.37 36.04 32.57
C ALA A 35 0.68 35.77 31.21
N GLY A 36 -0.61 36.08 31.05
CA GLY A 36 -1.40 35.75 29.86
C GLY A 36 -1.18 36.73 28.67
N GLU A 37 -0.83 37.97 28.95
CA GLU A 37 -0.70 39.02 27.89
C GLU A 37 0.63 38.99 27.14
N LYS A 38 1.70 38.46 27.75
CA LYS A 38 3.01 38.30 27.09
C LYS A 38 3.00 37.16 26.07
N SER A 39 2.36 36.03 26.37
CA SER A 39 2.24 34.85 25.47
C SER A 39 1.49 35.16 24.16
N GLY A 40 0.42 35.96 24.24
CA GLY A 40 -0.38 36.31 23.05
C GLY A 40 0.32 37.32 22.12
N LYS A 41 1.18 38.21 22.66
CA LYS A 41 1.95 39.16 21.86
C LYS A 41 3.20 38.53 21.22
N GLU A 42 3.79 37.57 21.88
CA GLU A 42 4.94 36.82 21.37
C GLU A 42 4.51 35.91 20.22
N SER A 43 3.41 35.16 20.38
CA SER A 43 2.86 34.31 19.31
C SER A 43 2.36 35.10 18.09
N ALA A 44 1.82 36.32 18.28
CA ALA A 44 1.40 37.21 17.19
C ALA A 44 2.61 37.85 16.47
N LYS A 45 3.73 38.08 17.17
CA LYS A 45 4.95 38.58 16.60
C LYS A 45 5.67 37.48 15.78
N GLU A 46 5.79 36.29 16.32
CA GLU A 46 6.32 35.11 15.61
C GLU A 46 5.53 34.81 14.35
N ALA A 47 4.18 34.86 14.39
CA ALA A 47 3.33 34.67 13.24
C ALA A 47 3.48 35.77 12.17
N LYS A 48 3.80 37.02 12.56
CA LYS A 48 4.08 38.11 11.63
C LYS A 48 5.47 38.00 11.00
N GLU A 49 6.48 37.63 11.75
CA GLU A 49 7.84 37.37 11.26
C GLU A 49 7.83 36.17 10.30
N ALA A 50 7.20 35.05 10.68
CA ALA A 50 7.07 33.88 9.82
C ALA A 50 6.32 34.15 8.50
N ASN A 51 5.32 35.04 8.51
CA ASN A 51 4.65 35.48 7.28
C ASN A 51 5.51 36.41 6.42
N GLY A 52 6.32 37.29 7.03
CA GLY A 52 7.28 38.14 6.31
C GLY A 52 8.28 37.31 5.52
N ASP A 53 8.94 36.38 6.19
CA ASP A 53 9.92 35.46 5.60
C ASP A 53 9.30 34.61 4.47
N ARG A 54 8.03 34.22 4.61
CA ARG A 54 7.32 33.44 3.59
C ARG A 54 7.14 34.22 2.28
N TYR A 55 6.74 35.48 2.35
CA TYR A 55 6.57 36.32 1.15
C TYR A 55 7.90 36.68 0.50
N GLU A 56 8.94 36.90 1.30
CA GLU A 56 10.28 37.15 0.79
C GLU A 56 10.84 35.95 0.04
N ASN A 57 10.69 34.73 0.59
CA ASN A 57 11.09 33.49 -0.04
C ASN A 57 10.30 33.20 -1.32
N LEU A 58 8.99 33.49 -1.36
CA LEU A 58 8.19 33.38 -2.59
C LEU A 58 8.66 34.39 -3.65
N GLY A 59 9.03 35.62 -3.24
CA GLY A 59 9.62 36.60 -4.13
C GLY A 59 10.95 36.16 -4.71
N LEU A 60 11.80 35.53 -3.91
CA LEU A 60 13.06 34.93 -4.37
C LEU A 60 12.80 33.83 -5.40
N PHE A 61 11.89 32.91 -5.11
CA PHE A 61 11.50 31.83 -6.02
C PHE A 61 11.05 32.41 -7.38
N GLN A 62 10.18 33.41 -7.38
CA GLN A 62 9.68 34.05 -8.59
C GLN A 62 10.82 34.72 -9.40
N LYS A 63 11.78 35.38 -8.73
CA LYS A 63 12.94 35.97 -9.39
C LYS A 63 13.79 34.90 -10.07
N VAL A 64 14.08 33.80 -9.37
CA VAL A 64 14.86 32.69 -9.92
C VAL A 64 14.18 32.08 -11.14
N LEU A 65 12.88 31.82 -11.05
CA LEU A 65 12.08 31.31 -12.18
C LEU A 65 12.20 32.22 -13.39
N TYR A 66 11.97 33.54 -13.21
CA TYR A 66 12.10 34.54 -14.26
C TYR A 66 13.49 34.57 -14.89
N PHE A 67 14.56 34.54 -14.08
CA PHE A 67 15.93 34.54 -14.60
C PHE A 67 16.24 33.28 -15.42
N ILE A 68 15.77 32.13 -15.01
CA ILE A 68 15.92 30.88 -15.78
C ILE A 68 15.20 31.00 -17.14
N GLU A 69 13.94 31.42 -17.15
CA GLU A 69 13.14 31.57 -18.36
C GLU A 69 13.77 32.57 -19.37
N GLN A 70 14.43 33.62 -18.88
CA GLN A 70 15.00 34.66 -19.73
C GLN A 70 16.43 34.38 -20.18
N ASN A 71 17.20 33.60 -19.44
CA ASN A 71 18.66 33.56 -19.64
C ASN A 71 19.22 32.15 -19.84
N TYR A 72 18.44 31.09 -19.63
CA TYR A 72 18.96 29.73 -19.85
C TYR A 72 19.27 29.53 -21.34
N VAL A 73 20.36 28.81 -21.60
CA VAL A 73 20.90 28.63 -22.98
C VAL A 73 19.95 27.93 -23.94
N GLU A 74 19.05 27.12 -23.42
CA GLU A 74 18.02 26.41 -24.19
C GLU A 74 16.61 26.85 -23.77
N GLU A 75 15.64 26.69 -24.67
CA GLU A 75 14.23 26.96 -24.33
C GLU A 75 13.73 25.98 -23.28
N VAL A 76 13.18 26.52 -22.19
CA VAL A 76 12.62 25.73 -21.06
C VAL A 76 11.11 25.88 -20.99
N LYS A 77 10.44 24.80 -20.62
CA LYS A 77 8.99 24.83 -20.39
C LYS A 77 8.74 25.20 -18.94
N ASN A 78 7.99 26.28 -18.74
CA ASN A 78 7.57 26.74 -17.40
C ASN A 78 6.98 25.60 -16.54
N LYS A 79 6.12 24.77 -17.15
CA LYS A 79 5.52 23.58 -16.47
C LYS A 79 6.59 22.65 -15.87
N ASP A 80 7.64 22.37 -16.61
CA ASP A 80 8.68 21.43 -16.16
C ASP A 80 9.50 22.04 -14.99
N LEU A 81 9.77 23.35 -15.05
CA LEU A 81 10.41 24.08 -13.95
C LEU A 81 9.55 24.06 -12.67
N ILE A 82 8.26 24.37 -12.80
CA ILE A 82 7.32 24.37 -11.67
C ILE A 82 7.18 22.95 -11.08
N TYR A 83 7.04 21.92 -11.92
CA TYR A 83 6.94 20.54 -11.46
C TYR A 83 8.23 20.09 -10.76
N GLY A 84 9.40 20.49 -11.29
CA GLY A 84 10.69 20.25 -10.67
C GLY A 84 10.81 20.92 -9.29
N ALA A 85 10.36 22.17 -9.16
CA ALA A 85 10.34 22.89 -7.90
C ALA A 85 9.41 22.25 -6.86
N ILE A 86 8.19 21.87 -7.26
CA ILE A 86 7.25 21.17 -6.37
C ILE A 86 7.83 19.84 -5.92
N LYS A 87 8.44 19.07 -6.84
CA LYS A 87 9.12 17.83 -6.50
C LYS A 87 10.25 18.07 -5.49
N GLY A 88 11.08 19.11 -5.71
CA GLY A 88 12.13 19.49 -4.75
C GLY A 88 11.59 19.81 -3.35
N MET A 89 10.44 20.49 -3.24
CA MET A 89 9.78 20.68 -1.94
C MET A 89 9.38 19.37 -1.29
N MET A 90 8.85 18.41 -2.06
CA MET A 90 8.45 17.12 -1.51
C MET A 90 9.65 16.29 -1.04
N ASP A 91 10.76 16.35 -1.76
CA ASP A 91 12.00 15.65 -1.43
C ASP A 91 12.62 16.12 -0.10
N THR A 92 12.22 17.30 0.43
CA THR A 92 12.65 17.80 1.76
C THR A 92 11.85 17.22 2.92
N LEU A 93 10.75 16.50 2.68
CA LEU A 93 9.84 16.03 3.72
C LEU A 93 10.19 14.63 4.20
N ASP A 94 9.86 13.64 3.41
CA ASP A 94 10.05 12.21 3.68
C ASP A 94 10.01 11.40 2.37
N PRO A 95 10.48 10.13 2.35
CA PRO A 95 10.55 9.34 1.11
C PRO A 95 9.18 8.89 0.56
N HIS A 96 8.10 9.14 1.26
CA HIS A 96 6.75 8.69 0.88
C HIS A 96 5.83 9.81 0.42
N SER A 97 6.19 11.07 0.73
CA SER A 97 5.49 12.26 0.24
C SER A 97 5.96 12.59 -1.17
N ASN A 98 5.01 12.71 -2.12
CA ASN A 98 5.37 12.89 -3.53
C ASN A 98 4.36 13.80 -4.25
N PHE A 99 4.87 14.56 -5.21
CA PHE A 99 4.07 15.19 -6.24
C PHE A 99 3.74 14.15 -7.32
N LEU A 100 2.48 14.10 -7.73
CA LEU A 100 1.97 13.12 -8.68
C LEU A 100 1.54 13.82 -9.97
N PRO A 101 2.41 13.89 -10.99
CA PRO A 101 2.03 14.28 -12.34
C PRO A 101 0.93 13.39 -12.93
N PRO A 102 0.25 13.81 -14.02
CA PRO A 102 -0.94 13.15 -14.54
C PRO A 102 -0.81 11.64 -14.74
N GLU A 103 0.29 11.18 -15.30
CA GLU A 103 0.51 9.75 -15.58
C GLU A 103 0.63 8.95 -14.29
N ILE A 104 1.47 9.41 -13.35
CA ILE A 104 1.68 8.75 -12.06
C ILE A 104 0.41 8.77 -11.21
N PHE A 105 -0.35 9.88 -11.24
CA PHE A 105 -1.61 9.99 -10.51
C PHE A 105 -2.67 9.02 -11.05
N LYS A 106 -2.74 8.86 -12.37
CA LYS A 106 -3.62 7.89 -13.03
C LYS A 106 -3.25 6.45 -12.70
N ASP A 107 -1.96 6.12 -12.72
CA ASP A 107 -1.49 4.78 -12.37
C ASP A 107 -1.80 4.46 -10.91
N MET A 108 -1.56 5.41 -10.00
CA MET A 108 -1.91 5.26 -8.58
C MET A 108 -3.42 5.06 -8.37
N LYS A 109 -4.29 5.82 -9.07
CA LYS A 109 -5.76 5.60 -9.03
C LYS A 109 -6.12 4.20 -9.51
N THR A 110 -5.43 3.70 -10.53
CA THR A 110 -5.62 2.35 -11.06
C THR A 110 -5.24 1.29 -10.03
N ASP A 111 -4.08 1.41 -9.42
CA ASP A 111 -3.58 0.47 -8.42
C ASP A 111 -4.47 0.46 -7.16
N THR A 112 -4.94 1.63 -6.76
CA THR A 112 -5.85 1.80 -5.60
C THR A 112 -7.22 1.19 -5.85
N SER A 113 -7.82 1.47 -7.01
CA SER A 113 -9.13 0.91 -7.37
C SER A 113 -9.06 -0.59 -7.67
N GLY A 114 -7.88 -1.09 -8.02
CA GLY A 114 -7.70 -2.47 -8.47
C GLY A 114 -8.38 -2.76 -9.81
N LYS A 115 -8.65 -1.71 -10.60
CA LYS A 115 -9.36 -1.82 -11.87
C LYS A 115 -8.74 -0.92 -12.91
N PHE A 116 -8.69 -1.38 -14.16
CA PHE A 116 -8.25 -0.54 -15.29
C PHE A 116 -8.97 -0.93 -16.58
N GLY A 117 -9.05 0.02 -17.49
CA GLY A 117 -9.52 -0.25 -18.85
C GLY A 117 -8.43 -0.89 -19.68
N GLY A 118 -8.67 -2.09 -20.19
CA GLY A 118 -7.68 -2.83 -20.96
C GLY A 118 -8.22 -4.12 -21.55
N VAL A 119 -7.31 -4.98 -22.00
CA VAL A 119 -7.64 -6.25 -22.66
C VAL A 119 -7.56 -7.46 -21.73
N GLY A 120 -6.83 -7.36 -20.61
CA GLY A 120 -6.70 -8.44 -19.62
C GLY A 120 -5.67 -9.51 -20.02
N ILE A 121 -4.43 -9.08 -20.26
CA ILE A 121 -3.28 -9.97 -20.47
C ILE A 121 -2.13 -9.57 -19.57
N GLU A 122 -1.39 -10.54 -19.12
CA GLU A 122 -0.07 -10.37 -18.54
C GLU A 122 0.97 -10.52 -19.68
N ILE A 123 1.90 -9.59 -19.76
CA ILE A 123 2.91 -9.56 -20.84
C ILE A 123 4.32 -9.47 -20.27
N GLY A 124 5.27 -9.97 -21.02
CA GLY A 124 6.68 -9.91 -20.71
C GLY A 124 7.53 -9.77 -21.98
N LEU A 125 8.83 -9.55 -21.81
CA LEU A 125 9.80 -9.62 -22.91
C LEU A 125 10.48 -10.99 -22.84
N LYS A 126 10.35 -11.76 -23.91
CA LYS A 126 11.09 -13.00 -24.13
C LYS A 126 11.91 -12.84 -25.40
N ASP A 127 13.24 -13.00 -25.30
CA ASP A 127 14.18 -12.80 -26.42
C ASP A 127 13.98 -11.42 -27.08
N SER A 128 13.78 -10.38 -26.26
CA SER A 128 13.46 -9.01 -26.72
C SER A 128 12.17 -8.89 -27.54
N ILE A 129 11.30 -9.90 -27.53
CA ILE A 129 10.00 -9.89 -28.19
C ILE A 129 8.90 -9.79 -27.14
N LEU A 130 7.98 -8.86 -27.34
CA LEU A 130 6.80 -8.72 -26.48
C LEU A 130 5.93 -9.97 -26.59
N THR A 131 5.74 -10.67 -25.46
CA THR A 131 5.10 -11.98 -25.42
C THR A 131 3.99 -12.00 -24.36
N VAL A 132 2.88 -12.64 -24.66
CA VAL A 132 1.81 -12.92 -23.69
C VAL A 132 2.29 -13.99 -22.72
N VAL A 133 2.44 -13.64 -21.45
CA VAL A 133 2.73 -14.59 -20.36
C VAL A 133 1.48 -15.43 -20.11
N THR A 134 0.34 -14.77 -19.88
CA THR A 134 -0.97 -15.42 -19.76
C THR A 134 -2.10 -14.42 -20.04
N PRO A 135 -3.17 -14.80 -20.71
CA PRO A 135 -4.43 -14.09 -20.68
C PRO A 135 -5.11 -14.32 -19.33
N ILE A 136 -5.70 -13.27 -18.76
CA ILE A 136 -6.48 -13.36 -17.52
C ILE A 136 -7.85 -13.95 -17.86
N ASP A 137 -8.28 -14.93 -17.09
CA ASP A 137 -9.57 -15.61 -17.31
C ASP A 137 -10.74 -14.61 -17.33
N ASP A 138 -11.75 -14.92 -18.13
CA ASP A 138 -12.97 -14.12 -18.35
C ASP A 138 -12.79 -12.73 -18.95
N THR A 139 -11.56 -12.33 -19.28
CA THR A 139 -11.25 -11.02 -19.89
C THR A 139 -11.47 -11.00 -21.41
N PRO A 140 -11.50 -9.81 -22.04
CA PRO A 140 -11.62 -9.69 -23.49
C PRO A 140 -10.54 -10.44 -24.27
N ALA A 141 -9.29 -10.42 -23.81
CA ALA A 141 -8.20 -11.11 -24.47
C ALA A 141 -8.37 -12.65 -24.41
N TYR A 142 -8.78 -13.16 -23.27
CA TYR A 142 -9.11 -14.60 -23.11
C TYR A 142 -10.23 -15.03 -24.07
N LYS A 143 -11.32 -14.23 -24.10
CA LYS A 143 -12.47 -14.48 -24.99
C LYS A 143 -12.12 -14.35 -26.48
N ALA A 144 -11.17 -13.49 -26.82
CA ALA A 144 -10.65 -13.36 -28.18
C ALA A 144 -9.74 -14.54 -28.59
N GLY A 145 -9.37 -15.43 -27.65
CA GLY A 145 -8.55 -16.62 -27.93
C GLY A 145 -7.05 -16.35 -27.94
N LEU A 146 -6.57 -15.31 -27.26
CA LEU A 146 -5.15 -15.12 -26.98
C LEU A 146 -4.67 -16.22 -26.04
N LYS A 147 -3.42 -16.64 -26.18
CA LYS A 147 -2.81 -17.75 -25.42
C LYS A 147 -1.45 -17.35 -24.85
N ALA A 148 -1.02 -18.05 -23.82
CA ALA A 148 0.36 -17.96 -23.34
C ALA A 148 1.35 -18.31 -24.45
N GLY A 149 2.43 -17.56 -24.55
CA GLY A 149 3.44 -17.71 -25.60
C GLY A 149 3.16 -16.95 -26.90
N ASP A 150 2.00 -16.30 -27.04
CA ASP A 150 1.70 -15.45 -28.20
C ASP A 150 2.68 -14.27 -28.28
N LYS A 151 3.35 -14.12 -29.42
CA LYS A 151 4.25 -12.99 -29.67
C LYS A 151 3.47 -11.83 -30.28
N ILE A 152 3.51 -10.68 -29.64
CA ILE A 152 2.81 -9.47 -30.10
C ILE A 152 3.74 -8.68 -30.99
N LEU A 153 3.51 -8.70 -32.30
CA LEU A 153 4.36 -8.05 -33.29
C LEU A 153 3.97 -6.60 -33.58
N LYS A 154 2.66 -6.29 -33.49
CA LYS A 154 2.14 -4.92 -33.68
C LYS A 154 1.00 -4.65 -32.69
N ILE A 155 0.86 -3.37 -32.29
CA ILE A 155 -0.29 -2.82 -31.53
C ILE A 155 -0.79 -1.63 -32.33
N ASN A 156 -2.07 -1.64 -32.73
CA ASN A 156 -2.71 -0.60 -33.55
C ASN A 156 -1.91 -0.25 -34.81
N GLY A 157 -1.29 -1.24 -35.46
CA GLY A 157 -0.47 -1.07 -36.65
C GLY A 157 1.00 -0.72 -36.40
N GLU A 158 1.37 -0.23 -35.22
CA GLU A 158 2.75 0.07 -34.83
C GLU A 158 3.53 -1.16 -34.42
N SER A 159 4.79 -1.26 -34.86
CA SER A 159 5.68 -2.38 -34.51
C SER A 159 6.05 -2.33 -33.02
N THR A 160 6.06 -3.49 -32.39
CA THR A 160 6.50 -3.65 -30.99
C THR A 160 8.02 -3.86 -30.85
N LYS A 161 8.74 -3.93 -31.96
CA LYS A 161 10.21 -4.12 -31.96
C LYS A 161 10.88 -2.90 -31.32
N GLY A 162 11.63 -3.11 -30.24
CA GLY A 162 12.30 -2.05 -29.49
C GLY A 162 11.39 -1.25 -28.54
N MET A 163 10.10 -1.59 -28.47
CA MET A 163 9.15 -0.98 -27.55
C MET A 163 9.39 -1.49 -26.13
N SER A 164 9.40 -0.60 -25.16
CA SER A 164 9.45 -0.97 -23.74
C SER A 164 8.14 -1.63 -23.30
N LEU A 165 8.20 -2.41 -22.21
CA LEU A 165 7.01 -3.04 -21.62
C LEU A 165 5.96 -1.99 -21.21
N SER A 166 6.41 -0.87 -20.64
CA SER A 166 5.52 0.23 -20.21
C SER A 166 4.81 0.89 -21.39
N GLU A 167 5.49 1.14 -22.51
CA GLU A 167 4.87 1.68 -23.72
C GLU A 167 3.83 0.72 -24.30
N ALA A 168 4.16 -0.58 -24.34
CA ALA A 168 3.21 -1.60 -24.80
C ALA A 168 1.95 -1.64 -23.91
N VAL A 169 2.13 -1.61 -22.58
CA VAL A 169 1.02 -1.56 -21.61
C VAL A 169 0.17 -0.30 -21.84
N ALA A 170 0.79 0.87 -22.00
CA ALA A 170 0.09 2.13 -22.24
C ALA A 170 -0.79 2.07 -23.50
N LYS A 171 -0.28 1.44 -24.60
CA LYS A 171 -1.05 1.28 -25.85
C LYS A 171 -2.20 0.26 -25.73
N MET A 172 -2.04 -0.78 -24.91
CA MET A 172 -3.08 -1.79 -24.67
C MET A 172 -4.12 -1.34 -23.64
N ARG A 173 -3.76 -0.50 -22.69
CA ARG A 173 -4.72 0.19 -21.80
C ARG A 173 -5.52 1.24 -22.59
N GLY A 174 -6.67 1.64 -22.06
CA GLY A 174 -7.50 2.68 -22.62
C GLY A 174 -8.93 2.64 -22.13
N LYS A 175 -9.76 3.53 -22.66
CA LYS A 175 -11.17 3.67 -22.27
C LYS A 175 -11.94 2.36 -22.54
N ARG A 176 -12.73 1.90 -21.56
CA ARG A 176 -13.69 0.78 -21.74
C ARG A 176 -14.54 1.01 -22.99
N GLY A 177 -14.72 -0.04 -23.78
CA GLY A 177 -15.48 -0.01 -25.04
C GLY A 177 -14.69 0.45 -26.26
N SER A 178 -13.44 0.93 -26.11
CA SER A 178 -12.55 1.20 -27.26
C SER A 178 -11.83 -0.07 -27.70
N ASP A 179 -11.49 -0.15 -28.98
CA ASP A 179 -10.78 -1.30 -29.53
C ASP A 179 -9.25 -1.12 -29.52
N VAL A 180 -8.55 -2.24 -29.40
CA VAL A 180 -7.14 -2.37 -29.74
C VAL A 180 -6.97 -3.52 -30.73
N VAL A 181 -6.14 -3.30 -31.74
CA VAL A 181 -5.80 -4.33 -32.74
C VAL A 181 -4.38 -4.80 -32.47
N MET A 182 -4.21 -6.08 -32.23
CA MET A 182 -2.91 -6.71 -31.99
C MET A 182 -2.59 -7.70 -33.10
N SER A 183 -1.40 -7.59 -33.71
CA SER A 183 -0.90 -8.57 -34.67
C SER A 183 -0.09 -9.60 -33.88
N ILE A 184 -0.58 -10.83 -33.83
CA ILE A 184 -0.06 -11.94 -33.03
C ILE A 184 0.58 -12.98 -33.92
N TRP A 185 1.79 -13.39 -33.56
CA TRP A 185 2.39 -14.59 -34.10
C TRP A 185 2.42 -15.69 -33.02
N ARG A 186 2.07 -16.89 -33.42
CA ARG A 186 2.00 -18.08 -32.57
C ARG A 186 2.60 -19.24 -33.33
N ASP A 187 3.30 -20.13 -32.62
CA ASP A 187 3.83 -21.36 -33.24
C ASP A 187 2.67 -22.17 -33.85
N GLY A 188 2.84 -22.58 -35.12
CA GLY A 188 1.80 -23.24 -35.90
C GLY A 188 0.90 -22.31 -36.73
N LEU A 189 1.15 -20.99 -36.76
CA LEU A 189 0.56 -20.07 -37.72
C LEU A 189 1.51 -19.77 -38.86
N ASP A 190 1.06 -19.89 -40.10
CA ASP A 190 1.84 -19.55 -41.28
C ASP A 190 2.10 -18.05 -41.42
N LYS A 191 1.23 -17.21 -40.87
CA LYS A 191 1.29 -15.76 -40.91
C LYS A 191 0.78 -15.17 -39.62
N PRO A 192 1.25 -13.97 -39.23
CA PRO A 192 0.66 -13.23 -38.09
C PRO A 192 -0.84 -13.02 -38.29
N LYS A 193 -1.62 -13.24 -37.24
CA LYS A 193 -3.08 -13.03 -37.22
C LYS A 193 -3.44 -11.78 -36.43
N GLU A 194 -4.35 -11.00 -36.94
CA GLU A 194 -4.88 -9.83 -36.23
C GLU A 194 -5.99 -10.25 -35.25
N TYR A 195 -5.88 -9.74 -34.05
CA TYR A 195 -6.88 -9.86 -32.97
C TYR A 195 -7.38 -8.46 -32.64
N ARG A 196 -8.65 -8.19 -32.93
CA ARG A 196 -9.33 -6.98 -32.47
C ARG A 196 -9.98 -7.29 -31.13
N VAL A 197 -9.58 -6.56 -30.10
CA VAL A 197 -10.05 -6.78 -28.74
C VAL A 197 -10.64 -5.49 -28.20
N THR A 198 -11.91 -5.52 -27.84
CA THR A 198 -12.60 -4.40 -27.20
C THR A 198 -12.20 -4.32 -25.73
N ARG A 199 -11.64 -3.20 -25.29
CA ARG A 199 -11.21 -2.99 -23.91
C ARG A 199 -12.39 -3.06 -22.96
N ALA A 200 -12.22 -3.77 -21.85
CA ALA A 200 -13.17 -3.83 -20.74
C ALA A 200 -12.53 -3.31 -19.45
N GLU A 201 -13.33 -3.22 -18.39
CA GLU A 201 -12.82 -3.06 -17.04
C GLU A 201 -12.19 -4.38 -16.59
N ILE A 202 -10.90 -4.37 -16.35
CA ILE A 202 -10.12 -5.52 -15.86
C ILE A 202 -9.90 -5.36 -14.37
N LYS A 203 -10.24 -6.37 -13.58
CA LYS A 203 -9.98 -6.40 -12.14
C LYS A 203 -8.61 -7.02 -11.88
N ILE A 204 -7.80 -6.33 -11.09
CA ILE A 204 -6.49 -6.83 -10.65
C ILE A 204 -6.73 -7.86 -9.56
N GLN A 205 -6.36 -9.10 -9.82
CA GLN A 205 -6.45 -10.18 -8.84
C GLN A 205 -5.33 -10.04 -7.81
N THR A 206 -5.67 -9.60 -6.60
CA THR A 206 -4.70 -9.46 -5.50
C THR A 206 -4.67 -10.68 -4.59
N THR A 207 -5.67 -11.55 -4.66
CA THR A 207 -5.80 -12.75 -3.84
C THR A 207 -5.52 -14.00 -4.68
N LYS A 208 -4.58 -14.83 -4.21
CA LYS A 208 -4.34 -16.18 -4.72
C LYS A 208 -4.66 -17.16 -3.62
N SER A 209 -5.30 -18.29 -3.95
CA SER A 209 -5.67 -19.33 -2.98
C SER A 209 -5.41 -20.72 -3.51
N GLU A 210 -4.98 -21.62 -2.63
CA GLU A 210 -4.69 -23.01 -2.94
C GLU A 210 -5.06 -23.90 -1.74
N SER A 211 -5.56 -25.11 -1.97
CA SER A 211 -5.72 -26.13 -0.94
C SER A 211 -4.37 -26.78 -0.67
N LEU A 212 -3.83 -26.67 0.54
CA LEU A 212 -2.58 -27.33 0.94
C LEU A 212 -2.80 -28.82 1.21
N GLU A 213 -3.75 -29.12 2.08
CA GLU A 213 -4.24 -30.44 2.47
C GLU A 213 -5.75 -30.33 2.71
N PRO A 214 -6.51 -31.44 2.82
CA PRO A 214 -7.94 -31.38 3.12
C PRO A 214 -8.28 -30.56 4.36
N GLY A 215 -9.05 -29.47 4.17
CA GLY A 215 -9.42 -28.52 5.20
C GLY A 215 -8.38 -27.40 5.48
N TYR A 216 -7.22 -27.40 4.83
CA TYR A 216 -6.20 -26.36 5.06
C TYR A 216 -6.03 -25.47 3.85
N LEU A 217 -6.46 -24.22 4.01
CA LEU A 217 -6.41 -23.19 2.97
C LEU A 217 -5.11 -22.37 3.04
N TYR A 218 -4.43 -22.24 1.92
CA TYR A 218 -3.43 -21.19 1.70
C TYR A 218 -4.08 -20.02 0.98
N MET A 219 -3.85 -18.81 1.45
CA MET A 219 -4.33 -17.61 0.81
C MET A 219 -3.26 -16.52 0.85
N ARG A 220 -2.86 -16.02 -0.31
CA ARG A 220 -1.89 -14.94 -0.45
C ARG A 220 -2.59 -13.68 -0.90
N LEU A 221 -2.32 -12.57 -0.20
CA LEU A 221 -2.73 -11.24 -0.62
C LEU A 221 -1.49 -10.46 -1.05
N THR A 222 -1.46 -10.00 -2.31
CA THR A 222 -0.29 -9.33 -2.88
C THR A 222 -0.31 -7.81 -2.74
N ASN A 223 -1.49 -7.21 -2.55
CA ASN A 223 -1.70 -5.78 -2.37
C ASN A 223 -3.08 -5.53 -1.72
N PHE A 224 -3.27 -4.37 -1.07
CA PHE A 224 -4.53 -3.92 -0.51
C PHE A 224 -5.18 -2.87 -1.41
N ASN A 225 -6.01 -3.30 -2.36
CA ASN A 225 -6.86 -2.44 -3.19
C ASN A 225 -8.34 -2.57 -2.81
N GLU A 226 -9.23 -1.80 -3.42
CA GLU A 226 -10.67 -1.80 -3.12
C GLU A 226 -11.34 -3.19 -3.24
N GLN A 227 -10.74 -4.13 -3.97
CA GLN A 227 -11.29 -5.47 -4.21
C GLN A 227 -10.77 -6.53 -3.22
N SER A 228 -9.77 -6.20 -2.40
CA SER A 228 -9.02 -7.19 -1.61
C SER A 228 -9.88 -7.99 -0.65
N THR A 229 -10.71 -7.31 0.14
CA THR A 229 -11.59 -7.97 1.13
C THR A 229 -12.60 -8.91 0.46
N ASP A 230 -13.24 -8.45 -0.63
CA ASP A 230 -14.24 -9.25 -1.34
C ASP A 230 -13.60 -10.43 -2.07
N SER A 231 -12.40 -10.24 -2.63
CA SER A 231 -11.63 -11.33 -3.25
C SER A 231 -11.26 -12.41 -2.22
N MET A 232 -10.88 -12.03 -1.01
CA MET A 232 -10.58 -12.97 0.07
C MET A 232 -11.83 -13.72 0.54
N LYS A 233 -12.96 -13.01 0.72
CA LYS A 233 -14.25 -13.66 1.04
C LYS A 233 -14.66 -14.68 -0.02
N HIS A 234 -14.54 -14.30 -1.28
CA HIS A 234 -14.85 -15.18 -2.41
C HIS A 234 -13.94 -16.42 -2.38
N ALA A 235 -12.63 -16.26 -2.19
CA ALA A 235 -11.69 -17.38 -2.12
C ALA A 235 -12.02 -18.36 -0.99
N MET A 236 -12.37 -17.85 0.20
CA MET A 236 -12.82 -18.69 1.33
C MET A 236 -14.11 -19.42 0.99
N ALA A 237 -15.10 -18.72 0.41
CA ALA A 237 -16.38 -19.33 0.03
C ALA A 237 -16.23 -20.41 -1.05
N GLU A 238 -15.36 -20.19 -2.05
CA GLU A 238 -15.07 -21.21 -3.09
C GLU A 238 -14.39 -22.46 -2.51
N PHE A 239 -13.51 -22.28 -1.53
CA PHE A 239 -12.92 -23.42 -0.82
C PHE A 239 -13.98 -24.19 -0.03
N GLU A 240 -14.85 -23.49 0.69
CA GLU A 240 -15.90 -24.08 1.54
C GLU A 240 -17.01 -24.81 0.78
N LYS A 241 -17.19 -24.54 -0.52
CA LYS A 241 -18.05 -25.37 -1.37
C LYS A 241 -17.58 -26.83 -1.47
N LYS A 242 -16.28 -27.07 -1.23
CA LYS A 242 -15.67 -28.40 -1.33
C LYS A 242 -15.51 -29.05 0.03
N GLU A 243 -15.04 -28.28 1.02
CA GLU A 243 -14.70 -28.76 2.37
C GLU A 243 -14.61 -27.60 3.37
N PRO A 244 -14.92 -27.83 4.67
CA PRO A 244 -14.82 -26.78 5.67
C PRO A 244 -13.36 -26.36 5.92
N ILE A 245 -13.13 -25.08 6.17
CA ILE A 245 -11.80 -24.57 6.53
C ILE A 245 -11.49 -24.98 7.97
N ARG A 246 -10.43 -25.77 8.15
CA ARG A 246 -9.91 -26.20 9.46
C ARG A 246 -8.72 -25.37 9.90
N GLY A 247 -8.01 -24.70 8.97
CA GLY A 247 -6.89 -23.83 9.24
C GLY A 247 -6.51 -22.99 8.02
N LEU A 248 -5.96 -21.81 8.26
CA LEU A 248 -5.58 -20.85 7.22
C LEU A 248 -4.12 -20.46 7.37
N VAL A 249 -3.35 -20.61 6.30
CA VAL A 249 -2.05 -19.95 6.12
C VAL A 249 -2.30 -18.70 5.28
N PHE A 250 -2.18 -17.53 5.91
CA PHE A 250 -2.38 -16.24 5.27
C PHE A 250 -1.03 -15.59 4.95
N ASP A 251 -0.70 -15.50 3.66
CA ASP A 251 0.60 -15.03 3.18
C ASP A 251 0.56 -13.55 2.78
N LEU A 252 1.26 -12.72 3.54
CA LEU A 252 1.50 -11.30 3.31
C LEU A 252 2.96 -11.02 2.89
N ARG A 253 3.77 -12.03 2.61
CA ARG A 253 5.14 -11.84 2.14
C ARG A 253 5.16 -11.08 0.81
N ASN A 254 6.08 -10.13 0.69
CA ASN A 254 6.24 -9.24 -0.47
C ASN A 254 4.98 -8.39 -0.77
N ASN A 255 4.13 -8.13 0.23
CA ASN A 255 2.98 -7.25 0.09
C ASN A 255 3.33 -5.85 0.63
N PRO A 256 3.48 -4.83 -0.23
CA PRO A 256 3.90 -3.48 0.17
C PRO A 256 2.80 -2.68 0.89
N GLY A 257 1.62 -3.28 1.08
CA GLY A 257 0.47 -2.63 1.69
C GLY A 257 -0.56 -2.15 0.67
N GLY A 258 -1.14 -1.00 0.92
CA GLY A 258 -2.18 -0.37 0.11
C GLY A 258 -3.17 0.41 0.98
N LEU A 259 -4.46 0.28 0.71
CA LEU A 259 -5.53 1.03 1.35
C LEU A 259 -5.70 0.67 2.83
N LEU A 260 -5.74 1.70 3.69
CA LEU A 260 -6.02 1.57 5.12
C LEU A 260 -7.39 0.91 5.38
N ASP A 261 -8.44 1.34 4.67
CA ASP A 261 -9.79 0.79 4.81
C ASP A 261 -9.85 -0.70 4.49
N GLN A 262 -9.01 -1.15 3.55
CA GLN A 262 -8.90 -2.56 3.23
C GLN A 262 -8.12 -3.33 4.30
N ALA A 263 -7.08 -2.75 4.90
CA ALA A 263 -6.42 -3.36 6.06
C ALA A 263 -7.40 -3.57 7.22
N VAL A 264 -8.24 -2.55 7.51
CA VAL A 264 -9.31 -2.65 8.52
C VAL A 264 -10.33 -3.73 8.15
N SER A 265 -10.78 -3.76 6.90
CA SER A 265 -11.78 -4.72 6.44
C SER A 265 -11.25 -6.17 6.40
N VAL A 266 -10.00 -6.36 5.96
CA VAL A 266 -9.32 -7.68 5.96
C VAL A 266 -9.09 -8.17 7.39
N SER A 267 -8.64 -7.30 8.30
CA SER A 267 -8.53 -7.67 9.73
C SER A 267 -9.88 -8.08 10.31
N SER A 268 -10.97 -7.40 9.91
CA SER A 268 -12.33 -7.70 10.33
C SER A 268 -12.85 -9.06 9.81
N LEU A 269 -12.20 -9.68 8.83
CA LEU A 269 -12.50 -11.08 8.46
C LEU A 269 -12.12 -12.07 9.56
N PHE A 270 -11.30 -11.66 10.51
CA PHE A 270 -10.78 -12.51 11.58
C PHE A 270 -11.14 -12.03 12.99
N MET A 271 -11.66 -10.79 13.12
CA MET A 271 -11.99 -10.14 14.39
C MET A 271 -13.32 -9.39 14.29
N ASP A 272 -14.23 -9.57 15.27
CA ASP A 272 -15.53 -8.85 15.32
C ASP A 272 -15.51 -7.56 16.11
N ASP A 273 -14.50 -7.39 16.96
CA ASP A 273 -14.38 -6.25 17.88
C ASP A 273 -12.91 -5.91 18.14
N GLY A 274 -12.70 -4.82 18.83
CA GLY A 274 -11.40 -4.32 19.20
C GLY A 274 -10.80 -3.33 18.19
N VAL A 275 -9.78 -2.64 18.65
CA VAL A 275 -9.01 -1.69 17.83
C VAL A 275 -8.16 -2.46 16.84
N ILE A 276 -8.14 -2.03 15.58
CA ILE A 276 -7.23 -2.58 14.56
C ILE A 276 -5.98 -1.70 14.45
N VAL A 277 -6.17 -0.39 14.38
CA VAL A 277 -5.09 0.57 14.26
C VAL A 277 -5.54 1.92 14.80
N SER A 278 -4.64 2.67 15.39
CA SER A 278 -4.83 4.08 15.67
C SER A 278 -3.84 4.92 14.88
N THR A 279 -4.26 6.14 14.50
CA THR A 279 -3.40 7.10 13.82
C THR A 279 -3.30 8.37 14.66
N LYS A 280 -2.13 9.03 14.62
CA LYS A 280 -1.91 10.31 15.29
C LYS A 280 -1.36 11.33 14.30
N THR A 281 -2.02 12.48 14.22
CA THR A 281 -1.62 13.61 13.40
C THR A 281 -0.57 14.49 14.11
N ARG A 282 -0.03 15.50 13.40
CA ARG A 282 0.86 16.53 13.95
C ARG A 282 0.25 17.22 15.18
N ASN A 283 -1.06 17.47 15.17
CA ASN A 283 -1.77 18.15 16.25
C ASN A 283 -2.16 17.19 17.40
N LYS A 284 -1.63 15.96 17.41
CA LYS A 284 -1.94 14.89 18.37
C LYS A 284 -3.41 14.42 18.36
N GLU A 285 -4.16 14.77 17.33
CA GLU A 285 -5.47 14.20 17.07
C GLU A 285 -5.31 12.72 16.77
N THR A 286 -6.10 11.90 17.47
CA THR A 286 -6.08 10.44 17.33
C THR A 286 -7.35 9.99 16.65
N ASP A 287 -7.21 9.26 15.54
CA ASP A 287 -8.29 8.50 14.93
C ASP A 287 -8.07 7.00 15.19
N ILE A 288 -9.15 6.30 15.54
CA ILE A 288 -9.14 4.89 15.93
C ILE A 288 -10.04 4.10 15.00
N GLN A 289 -9.43 3.15 14.29
CA GLN A 289 -10.16 2.22 13.44
C GLN A 289 -10.38 0.91 14.18
N THR A 290 -11.64 0.46 14.24
CA THR A 290 -12.06 -0.76 14.94
C THR A 290 -12.57 -1.82 13.97
N ALA A 291 -12.61 -3.06 14.42
CA ALA A 291 -13.13 -4.16 13.63
C ALA A 291 -14.61 -3.97 13.31
N LYS A 292 -15.01 -4.36 12.08
CA LYS A 292 -16.38 -4.34 11.59
C LYS A 292 -17.08 -5.62 12.05
N LYS A 293 -18.17 -5.47 12.80
CA LYS A 293 -18.93 -6.60 13.34
C LYS A 293 -19.56 -7.47 12.26
N GLY A 294 -19.69 -8.77 12.55
CA GLY A 294 -20.42 -9.73 11.73
C GLY A 294 -19.66 -10.22 10.50
N MET A 295 -18.37 -9.95 10.40
CA MET A 295 -17.52 -10.42 9.30
C MET A 295 -16.56 -11.53 9.73
N ALA A 296 -16.30 -11.69 11.01
CA ALA A 296 -15.20 -12.49 11.52
C ALA A 296 -15.45 -14.00 11.41
N ARG A 297 -14.44 -14.68 10.90
CA ARG A 297 -14.32 -16.14 10.92
C ARG A 297 -13.35 -16.50 12.06
N LYS A 298 -13.92 -17.02 13.16
CA LYS A 298 -13.18 -17.40 14.38
C LYS A 298 -13.05 -18.91 14.57
N ASP A 299 -13.62 -19.65 13.67
CA ASP A 299 -13.82 -21.09 13.71
C ASP A 299 -12.57 -21.92 13.39
N PHE A 300 -11.50 -21.26 12.92
CA PHE A 300 -10.24 -21.94 12.59
C PHE A 300 -9.02 -21.11 13.01
N PRO A 301 -7.86 -21.77 13.32
CA PRO A 301 -6.60 -21.09 13.55
C PRO A 301 -6.02 -20.46 12.29
N VAL A 302 -5.28 -19.34 12.46
CA VAL A 302 -4.63 -18.60 11.39
C VAL A 302 -3.16 -18.44 11.69
N ALA A 303 -2.29 -18.77 10.74
CA ALA A 303 -0.89 -18.38 10.72
C ALA A 303 -0.66 -17.35 9.62
N VAL A 304 -0.04 -16.22 9.95
CA VAL A 304 0.26 -15.14 9.00
C VAL A 304 1.74 -15.16 8.67
N LEU A 305 2.06 -15.30 7.38
CA LEU A 305 3.44 -15.22 6.91
C LEU A 305 3.79 -13.79 6.52
N VAL A 306 4.93 -13.30 7.02
CA VAL A 306 5.46 -11.96 6.74
C VAL A 306 6.96 -11.99 6.44
N ASN A 307 7.46 -10.97 5.75
CA ASN A 307 8.90 -10.76 5.52
C ASN A 307 9.26 -9.28 5.47
N GLY A 308 10.55 -8.97 5.25
CA GLY A 308 11.05 -7.59 5.18
C GLY A 308 10.43 -6.71 4.08
N ALA A 309 9.70 -7.29 3.14
CA ALA A 309 8.94 -6.56 2.11
C ALA A 309 7.43 -6.47 2.43
N SER A 310 6.97 -7.00 3.56
CA SER A 310 5.63 -6.78 4.10
C SER A 310 5.57 -5.40 4.75
N ALA A 311 4.78 -4.46 4.22
CA ALA A 311 4.81 -3.06 4.66
C ALA A 311 3.40 -2.45 4.87
N SER A 312 3.32 -1.37 5.67
CA SER A 312 2.12 -0.51 5.78
C SER A 312 0.84 -1.29 6.15
N ALA A 313 -0.16 -1.40 5.25
CA ALA A 313 -1.41 -2.15 5.46
C ALA A 313 -1.17 -3.61 5.89
N SER A 314 -0.12 -4.27 5.36
CA SER A 314 0.28 -5.62 5.79
C SER A 314 0.71 -5.63 7.25
N GLU A 315 1.42 -4.60 7.69
CA GLU A 315 1.88 -4.46 9.06
C GLU A 315 0.73 -4.12 10.02
N ILE A 316 -0.27 -3.38 9.54
CA ILE A 316 -1.51 -3.12 10.30
C ILE A 316 -2.24 -4.44 10.56
N VAL A 317 -2.45 -5.25 9.51
CA VAL A 317 -3.14 -6.55 9.64
C VAL A 317 -2.35 -7.48 10.56
N ALA A 318 -1.05 -7.65 10.32
CA ALA A 318 -0.20 -8.51 11.13
C ALA A 318 -0.17 -8.06 12.60
N GLY A 319 0.03 -6.76 12.84
CA GLY A 319 0.08 -6.18 14.20
C GLY A 319 -1.26 -6.27 14.93
N ALA A 320 -2.38 -6.05 14.24
CA ALA A 320 -3.71 -6.20 14.82
C ALA A 320 -3.98 -7.64 15.24
N LEU A 321 -3.76 -8.59 14.34
CA LEU A 321 -3.99 -10.02 14.62
C LEU A 321 -3.03 -10.55 15.69
N GLN A 322 -1.78 -10.06 15.77
CA GLN A 322 -0.81 -10.39 16.80
C GLN A 322 -1.24 -9.87 18.18
N ASP A 323 -1.54 -8.57 18.28
CA ASP A 323 -1.88 -7.93 19.55
C ASP A 323 -3.15 -8.52 20.15
N HIS A 324 -4.12 -8.90 19.32
CA HIS A 324 -5.34 -9.59 19.75
C HIS A 324 -5.17 -11.11 19.90
N LYS A 325 -3.97 -11.65 19.70
CA LYS A 325 -3.70 -13.10 19.76
C LYS A 325 -4.62 -13.92 18.86
N ARG A 326 -5.07 -13.32 17.74
CA ARG A 326 -5.98 -13.99 16.80
C ARG A 326 -5.24 -14.87 15.82
N ALA A 327 -4.00 -14.53 15.49
CA ALA A 327 -3.13 -15.30 14.61
C ALA A 327 -1.71 -15.35 15.17
N VAL A 328 -0.97 -16.35 14.78
CA VAL A 328 0.49 -16.44 14.98
C VAL A 328 1.16 -15.79 13.78
N ILE A 329 2.03 -14.81 14.03
CA ILE A 329 2.79 -14.15 12.98
C ILE A 329 4.13 -14.87 12.82
N MET A 330 4.45 -15.28 11.60
CA MET A 330 5.61 -16.14 11.32
C MET A 330 6.41 -15.57 10.13
N GLY A 331 7.70 -15.80 10.12
CA GLY A 331 8.60 -15.35 9.05
C GLY A 331 9.70 -14.42 9.55
N GLN A 332 9.92 -13.31 8.86
CA GLN A 332 10.95 -12.33 9.18
C GLN A 332 10.35 -10.99 9.62
N PRO A 333 11.09 -10.13 10.36
CA PRO A 333 10.64 -8.79 10.71
C PRO A 333 10.18 -8.02 9.48
N THR A 334 9.06 -7.30 9.60
CA THR A 334 8.48 -6.53 8.48
C THR A 334 9.25 -5.23 8.22
N PHE A 335 8.88 -4.52 7.18
CA PHE A 335 9.59 -3.34 6.66
C PHE A 335 9.73 -2.20 7.68
N GLY A 336 8.67 -1.87 8.41
CA GLY A 336 8.67 -0.79 9.39
C GLY A 336 8.10 0.55 8.87
N LYS A 337 7.13 0.50 7.95
CA LYS A 337 6.46 1.71 7.47
C LYS A 337 5.23 2.05 8.33
N GLY A 338 5.42 2.95 9.29
CA GLY A 338 4.38 3.43 10.20
C GLY A 338 3.75 4.77 9.82
N SER A 339 3.88 5.23 8.58
CA SER A 339 3.38 6.53 8.10
C SER A 339 2.08 6.40 7.30
N VAL A 340 1.15 7.34 7.55
CA VAL A 340 -0.13 7.47 6.83
C VAL A 340 0.00 8.54 5.76
N GLN A 341 -0.25 8.19 4.51
CA GLN A 341 -0.33 9.15 3.42
C GLN A 341 -1.79 9.41 3.05
N THR A 342 -2.09 10.68 2.77
CA THR A 342 -3.29 11.08 2.04
C THR A 342 -2.93 11.48 0.63
N VAL A 343 -3.90 11.35 -0.28
CA VAL A 343 -3.78 11.80 -1.65
C VAL A 343 -4.78 12.92 -1.88
N ILE A 344 -4.27 14.07 -2.27
CA ILE A 344 -5.05 15.27 -2.53
C ILE A 344 -4.97 15.57 -4.02
N GLU A 345 -6.09 15.64 -4.70
CA GLU A 345 -6.16 16.11 -6.08
C GLU A 345 -6.08 17.65 -6.08
N LEU A 346 -5.01 18.21 -6.61
CA LEU A 346 -4.76 19.66 -6.64
C LEU A 346 -5.41 20.33 -7.86
N GLN A 347 -5.36 19.63 -8.99
CA GLN A 347 -5.95 20.01 -10.27
C GLN A 347 -6.40 18.72 -10.96
N PRO A 348 -7.27 18.77 -11.99
CA PRO A 348 -7.61 17.59 -12.75
C PRO A 348 -6.37 16.81 -13.18
N GLU A 349 -6.31 15.54 -12.80
CA GLU A 349 -5.20 14.61 -13.08
C GLU A 349 -3.85 14.91 -12.40
N VAL A 350 -3.76 15.91 -11.51
CA VAL A 350 -2.53 16.21 -10.74
C VAL A 350 -2.79 16.04 -9.26
N GLY A 351 -1.96 15.25 -8.59
CA GLY A 351 -2.12 14.92 -7.18
C GLY A 351 -0.91 15.24 -6.31
N LEU A 352 -1.18 15.31 -5.02
CA LEU A 352 -0.18 15.38 -3.96
C LEU A 352 -0.40 14.21 -3.02
N LYS A 353 0.59 13.35 -2.87
CA LYS A 353 0.64 12.32 -1.84
C LYS A 353 1.45 12.87 -0.68
N LEU A 354 0.81 13.03 0.48
CA LEU A 354 1.43 13.69 1.64
C LEU A 354 1.29 12.83 2.89
N THR A 355 2.36 12.68 3.64
CA THR A 355 2.34 12.05 4.95
C THR A 355 1.69 12.98 5.97
N ILE A 356 0.59 12.52 6.61
CA ILE A 356 -0.23 13.32 7.52
C ILE A 356 -0.31 12.78 8.94
N ALA A 357 0.02 11.50 9.15
CA ALA A 357 -0.09 10.86 10.46
C ALA A 357 0.85 9.65 10.58
N ARG A 358 0.91 9.06 11.77
CA ARG A 358 1.62 7.81 12.07
C ARG A 358 0.66 6.74 12.56
N TYR A 359 0.97 5.47 12.25
CA TYR A 359 0.24 4.29 12.71
C TYR A 359 0.75 3.77 14.06
N TYR A 360 -0.19 3.26 14.85
CA TYR A 360 0.08 2.53 16.08
C TYR A 360 -0.78 1.27 16.13
N THR A 361 -0.20 0.15 16.56
CA THR A 361 -0.94 -1.10 16.75
C THR A 361 -1.95 -0.97 17.90
N PRO A 362 -2.87 -1.93 18.09
CA PRO A 362 -3.82 -1.92 19.21
C PRO A 362 -3.17 -1.74 20.58
N SER A 363 -2.01 -2.33 20.80
CA SER A 363 -1.24 -2.18 22.05
C SER A 363 -0.51 -0.84 22.19
N GLY A 364 -0.61 0.05 21.19
CA GLY A 364 0.05 1.35 21.18
C GLY A 364 1.51 1.32 20.71
N ARG A 365 2.00 0.21 20.17
CA ARG A 365 3.35 0.11 19.60
C ARG A 365 3.42 0.90 18.29
N SER A 366 4.49 1.69 18.10
CA SER A 366 4.78 2.31 16.82
C SER A 366 5.35 1.30 15.83
N ILE A 367 4.83 1.29 14.62
CA ILE A 367 5.32 0.46 13.51
C ILE A 367 6.56 1.09 12.89
N GLN A 368 6.68 2.43 12.93
CA GLN A 368 7.74 3.18 12.25
C GLN A 368 9.14 2.69 12.68
N LEU A 369 9.96 2.34 11.70
CA LEU A 369 11.33 1.80 11.78
C LEU A 369 11.48 0.42 12.46
N LYS A 370 10.49 -0.02 13.24
CA LYS A 370 10.54 -1.29 13.99
C LYS A 370 9.87 -2.44 13.26
N GLY A 371 8.83 -2.16 12.49
CA GLY A 371 7.99 -3.17 11.88
C GLY A 371 7.25 -4.01 12.90
N ILE A 372 6.66 -5.09 12.43
CA ILE A 372 6.09 -6.16 13.24
C ILE A 372 7.13 -7.26 13.37
N GLN A 373 7.48 -7.58 14.61
CA GLN A 373 8.33 -8.72 14.91
C GLN A 373 7.48 -9.99 14.91
N PRO A 374 7.84 -11.01 14.12
CA PRO A 374 7.08 -12.26 14.12
C PRO A 374 7.17 -12.94 15.50
N ASP A 375 6.10 -13.66 15.85
CA ASP A 375 6.08 -14.52 17.05
C ASP A 375 7.04 -15.71 16.87
N ILE A 376 7.18 -16.16 15.61
CA ILE A 376 8.05 -17.29 15.24
C ILE A 376 8.90 -16.85 14.04
N LEU A 377 10.19 -16.76 14.27
CA LEU A 377 11.15 -16.49 13.20
C LEU A 377 11.27 -17.72 12.29
N LEU A 378 11.13 -17.51 10.99
CA LEU A 378 11.38 -18.53 9.97
C LEU A 378 12.39 -18.00 8.96
N ASP A 379 13.45 -18.76 8.78
CA ASP A 379 14.41 -18.47 7.73
C ASP A 379 13.94 -18.98 6.37
N ASP A 380 14.39 -18.35 5.29
CA ASP A 380 14.22 -18.85 3.92
C ASP A 380 15.29 -19.93 3.67
N PHE A 381 14.96 -21.17 4.00
CA PHE A 381 15.84 -22.31 3.74
C PHE A 381 15.55 -22.91 2.35
N ASP A 382 16.13 -22.31 1.33
CA ASP A 382 16.61 -23.02 0.15
C ASP A 382 18.15 -22.91 0.17
N GLN A 383 18.85 -24.02 -0.05
CA GLN A 383 20.33 -24.05 -0.03
C GLN A 383 20.93 -23.01 -1.01
N LYS A 384 20.27 -22.78 -2.15
CA LYS A 384 20.61 -21.71 -3.11
C LYS A 384 20.37 -20.32 -2.55
N THR A 385 19.32 -20.15 -1.77
CA THR A 385 18.94 -18.86 -1.18
C THR A 385 19.82 -18.54 0.01
N LEU A 386 20.33 -19.55 0.74
CA LEU A 386 21.33 -19.36 1.79
C LEU A 386 22.65 -18.82 1.19
N ASP A 387 23.10 -19.38 0.08
CA ASP A 387 24.29 -18.90 -0.63
C ASP A 387 24.08 -17.49 -1.22
N ASP A 388 22.89 -17.17 -1.69
CA ASP A 388 22.50 -15.84 -2.19
C ASP A 388 22.25 -14.83 -1.06
N ALA A 389 21.73 -15.24 0.08
CA ALA A 389 21.53 -14.39 1.26
C ALA A 389 22.85 -14.03 1.94
N LEU A 390 23.81 -14.93 1.95
CA LEU A 390 25.19 -14.66 2.37
C LEU A 390 25.90 -13.68 1.40
N ARG A 391 25.42 -13.57 0.15
CA ARG A 391 25.95 -12.68 -0.87
C ARG A 391 25.20 -11.35 -1.00
N LYS A 392 23.93 -11.27 -0.58
CA LYS A 392 23.09 -10.07 -0.71
C LYS A 392 22.68 -9.60 0.68
N GLY A 393 23.33 -8.55 1.12
CA GLY A 393 22.89 -7.83 2.30
C GLY A 393 21.42 -7.38 2.18
N SER A 394 20.74 -7.53 3.28
CA SER A 394 19.47 -6.95 3.76
C SER A 394 18.46 -6.34 2.77
N PHE A 395 17.21 -6.72 2.96
CA PHE A 395 16.08 -5.94 2.46
C PHE A 395 16.21 -4.48 2.93
N ILE A 396 15.96 -3.55 2.03
CA ILE A 396 15.87 -2.12 2.37
C ILE A 396 14.67 -1.94 3.31
N ARG A 397 14.91 -1.40 4.50
CA ARG A 397 13.88 -1.11 5.50
C ARG A 397 13.60 0.39 5.53
N GLU A 398 12.51 0.81 6.18
CA GLU A 398 12.17 2.21 6.34
C GLU A 398 13.35 3.03 6.92
N ARG A 399 14.05 2.50 7.90
CA ARG A 399 15.23 3.14 8.50
C ARG A 399 16.43 3.33 7.55
N ASP A 400 16.46 2.62 6.43
CA ASP A 400 17.55 2.70 5.44
C ASP A 400 17.23 3.74 4.35
N LEU A 401 16.03 4.33 4.35
CA LEU A 401 15.61 5.37 3.42
C LEU A 401 16.08 6.74 3.90
N LYS A 402 16.56 7.58 2.98
CA LYS A 402 16.91 8.98 3.30
C LYS A 402 15.67 9.72 3.79
N HIS A 403 15.84 10.56 4.81
CA HIS A 403 14.78 11.38 5.42
C HIS A 403 13.61 10.55 5.99
N HIS A 404 13.84 9.29 6.42
CA HIS A 404 12.84 8.52 7.12
C HIS A 404 12.39 9.23 8.42
N MET A 405 11.14 9.00 8.83
CA MET A 405 10.62 9.57 10.07
C MET A 405 11.13 8.79 11.28
N THR A 406 11.57 9.51 12.31
CA THR A 406 12.01 8.90 13.58
C THR A 406 10.84 8.27 14.35
N ASN A 407 11.14 7.27 15.19
CA ASN A 407 10.17 6.70 16.11
C ASN A 407 10.05 7.58 17.36
N GLU A 408 8.85 8.10 17.65
CA GLU A 408 8.58 8.97 18.80
C GLU A 408 8.77 8.30 20.17
N LEU A 409 8.76 6.97 20.19
CA LEU A 409 8.81 6.18 21.43
C LEU A 409 10.19 5.54 21.67
N SER A 410 11.20 5.85 20.86
CA SER A 410 12.55 5.33 21.03
C SER A 410 13.50 6.43 21.48
N ASP A 411 14.30 6.14 22.52
CA ASP A 411 15.46 6.95 22.94
C ASP A 411 16.68 6.74 22.02
N GLU A 412 16.52 6.00 20.92
CA GLU A 412 17.60 5.69 20.00
C GLU A 412 18.04 6.96 19.28
N LYS A 413 19.26 7.36 19.54
CA LYS A 413 19.96 8.39 18.78
C LYS A 413 19.99 7.97 17.31
N GLU A 414 19.74 8.94 16.49
CA GLU A 414 19.76 8.95 15.03
C GLU A 414 20.65 7.86 14.42
N PHE A 415 20.02 6.86 13.81
CA PHE A 415 20.73 5.88 12.97
C PHE A 415 21.32 6.63 11.78
N ARG A 416 22.64 6.66 11.69
CA ARG A 416 23.35 7.28 10.55
C ARG A 416 23.53 6.21 9.47
N PRO A 417 22.87 6.35 8.30
CA PRO A 417 23.01 5.39 7.20
C PRO A 417 24.46 5.19 6.74
N ASP A 418 25.32 6.18 6.98
CA ASP A 418 26.71 6.21 6.52
C ASP A 418 27.60 5.17 7.22
N GLU A 419 27.19 4.65 8.36
CA GLU A 419 27.98 3.67 9.14
C GLU A 419 27.83 2.24 8.63
N TYR A 420 26.81 1.98 7.79
CA TYR A 420 26.50 0.67 7.21
C TYR A 420 26.45 0.67 5.67
N MET A 421 26.83 1.76 5.01
CA MET A 421 27.13 1.70 3.59
C MET A 421 28.31 0.76 3.40
N LEU A 422 28.06 -0.35 2.73
CA LEU A 422 29.07 -1.32 2.32
C LEU A 422 30.29 -0.56 1.79
N LYS A 423 31.46 -0.81 2.38
CA LYS A 423 32.70 -0.31 1.85
C LYS A 423 32.78 -0.69 0.39
N ASP A 424 32.88 0.28 -0.48
CA ASP A 424 33.14 0.11 -1.91
C ASP A 424 34.28 -0.91 -2.07
N GLY A 425 34.00 -2.07 -2.57
CA GLY A 425 35.01 -3.14 -2.74
C GLY A 425 34.56 -4.33 -3.54
N ASP A 426 33.28 -4.47 -3.84
CA ASP A 426 32.82 -5.59 -4.64
C ASP A 426 32.79 -5.22 -6.11
N LYS A 427 33.78 -5.79 -6.79
CA LYS A 427 33.97 -5.81 -8.25
C LYS A 427 32.67 -6.14 -8.96
N ALA A 428 32.43 -5.41 -10.04
CA ALA A 428 31.37 -5.66 -11.00
C ALA A 428 31.20 -7.17 -11.26
N VAL A 429 30.08 -7.71 -10.77
CA VAL A 429 29.68 -9.09 -11.05
C VAL A 429 29.32 -9.17 -12.51
N ASP A 430 30.03 -10.03 -13.23
CA ASP A 430 29.91 -10.33 -14.65
C ASP A 430 28.43 -10.47 -15.07
N ASP A 431 27.91 -9.51 -15.82
CA ASP A 431 26.52 -9.45 -16.29
C ASP A 431 26.08 -10.71 -17.08
N LYS A 432 27.04 -11.47 -17.62
CA LYS A 432 26.78 -12.75 -18.32
C LYS A 432 26.26 -13.86 -17.39
N LYS A 433 26.52 -13.80 -16.06
CA LYS A 433 25.94 -14.76 -15.10
C LYS A 433 24.51 -14.40 -14.69
N LYS A 434 24.10 -13.13 -14.84
CA LYS A 434 22.73 -12.70 -14.57
C LYS A 434 21.71 -13.17 -15.61
N GLU A 435 22.13 -13.35 -16.86
CA GLU A 435 21.26 -13.85 -17.93
C GLU A 435 20.87 -15.33 -17.76
N LYS A 436 21.82 -16.18 -17.30
CA LYS A 436 21.53 -17.61 -17.07
C LYS A 436 20.65 -17.90 -15.86
N ALA A 437 20.61 -17.00 -14.86
CA ALA A 437 19.77 -17.17 -13.67
C ALA A 437 18.31 -16.72 -13.89
N ARG A 438 17.97 -16.11 -15.03
CA ARG A 438 16.61 -15.67 -15.36
C ARG A 438 15.76 -16.71 -16.08
N ASP A 439 16.36 -17.78 -16.59
CA ASP A 439 15.67 -18.80 -17.40
C ASP A 439 15.01 -19.93 -16.58
N ASP A 440 15.29 -20.02 -15.27
CA ASP A 440 14.72 -21.04 -14.36
C ASP A 440 13.64 -20.46 -13.40
N PHE A 441 12.77 -19.56 -13.87
CA PHE A 441 11.65 -19.08 -13.06
C PHE A 441 10.62 -20.18 -12.93
N LYS A 442 10.80 -21.04 -11.89
CA LYS A 442 9.75 -21.98 -11.49
C LYS A 442 8.58 -21.20 -10.90
N PRO A 443 7.34 -21.42 -11.36
CA PRO A 443 6.18 -20.81 -10.74
C PRO A 443 6.12 -21.17 -9.25
N PHE A 444 5.74 -20.23 -8.40
CA PHE A 444 5.57 -20.46 -6.98
C PHE A 444 4.48 -21.51 -6.74
N VAL A 445 4.82 -22.56 -5.99
CA VAL A 445 3.92 -23.63 -5.57
C VAL A 445 3.85 -23.61 -4.04
N ALA A 446 2.70 -23.27 -3.48
CA ALA A 446 2.56 -23.09 -2.03
C ALA A 446 2.91 -24.35 -1.22
N LYS A 447 2.57 -25.53 -1.72
CA LYS A 447 2.86 -26.82 -1.08
C LYS A 447 4.37 -27.13 -0.99
N GLU A 448 5.17 -26.56 -1.87
CA GLU A 448 6.63 -26.79 -1.90
C GLU A 448 7.39 -25.74 -1.08
N ASP A 449 6.75 -24.60 -0.77
CA ASP A 449 7.36 -23.52 0.00
C ASP A 449 7.62 -23.95 1.45
N TYR A 450 8.86 -23.80 1.90
CA TYR A 450 9.28 -24.19 3.25
C TYR A 450 8.49 -23.47 4.34
N GLN A 451 8.34 -22.14 4.25
CA GLN A 451 7.66 -21.35 5.28
C GLN A 451 6.16 -21.65 5.32
N VAL A 452 5.53 -21.90 4.16
CA VAL A 452 4.12 -22.34 4.10
C VAL A 452 3.93 -23.70 4.79
N ARG A 453 4.85 -24.65 4.55
CA ARG A 453 4.81 -25.98 5.22
C ARG A 453 5.01 -25.85 6.72
N GLN A 454 5.93 -25.00 7.18
CA GLN A 454 6.12 -24.73 8.60
C GLN A 454 4.85 -24.14 9.22
N ALA A 455 4.26 -23.10 8.60
CA ALA A 455 3.02 -22.51 9.07
C ALA A 455 1.87 -23.55 9.18
N LEU A 456 1.73 -24.41 8.18
CA LEU A 456 0.76 -25.52 8.21
C LEU A 456 1.04 -26.47 9.39
N ASN A 457 2.29 -26.86 9.62
CA ASN A 457 2.67 -27.76 10.72
C ASN A 457 2.36 -27.14 12.09
N TYR A 458 2.59 -25.81 12.27
CA TYR A 458 2.22 -25.11 13.50
C TYR A 458 0.71 -25.09 13.73
N ILE A 459 -0.07 -24.84 12.69
CA ILE A 459 -1.54 -24.91 12.76
C ILE A 459 -2.00 -26.31 13.20
N LYS A 460 -1.44 -27.37 12.60
CA LYS A 460 -1.76 -28.77 12.92
C LYS A 460 -1.33 -29.10 14.35
N SER A 461 -0.15 -28.69 14.77
CA SER A 461 0.34 -28.89 16.15
C SER A 461 -0.56 -28.22 17.18
N TYR A 462 -0.96 -26.96 16.93
CA TYR A 462 -1.90 -26.26 17.80
C TYR A 462 -3.22 -27.01 17.95
N GLN A 463 -3.77 -27.56 16.87
CA GLN A 463 -5.01 -28.35 16.93
C GLN A 463 -4.84 -29.65 17.74
N ILE A 464 -3.69 -30.32 17.63
CA ILE A 464 -3.38 -31.54 18.42
C ILE A 464 -3.31 -31.17 19.91
N PHE A 465 -2.58 -30.12 20.29
CA PHE A 465 -2.48 -29.67 21.67
C PHE A 465 -3.81 -29.26 22.27
N ARG A 466 -4.61 -28.52 21.48
CA ARG A 466 -5.97 -28.11 21.87
C ARG A 466 -6.87 -29.32 22.10
N ALA A 467 -6.83 -30.30 21.21
CA ALA A 467 -7.62 -31.52 21.34
C ALA A 467 -7.20 -32.37 22.52
N ALA A 468 -5.91 -32.30 22.93
CA ALA A 468 -5.36 -32.97 24.13
C ALA A 468 -5.65 -32.18 25.42
N GLY A 469 -6.36 -31.04 25.38
CA GLY A 469 -6.64 -30.19 26.55
C GLY A 469 -5.43 -29.44 27.09
N LEU A 470 -4.33 -29.38 26.34
CA LEU A 470 -3.09 -28.66 26.68
C LEU A 470 -3.15 -27.22 26.22
N GLU A 471 -4.19 -26.48 26.63
CA GLU A 471 -4.24 -25.05 26.44
C GLU A 471 -3.32 -24.34 27.44
N ALA A 472 -2.58 -23.33 26.98
CA ALA A 472 -1.79 -22.50 27.90
C ALA A 472 -2.73 -21.90 28.96
N PRO A 473 -2.35 -21.91 30.26
CA PRO A 473 -3.16 -21.25 31.27
C PRO A 473 -3.36 -19.79 30.90
N ASP A 474 -4.60 -19.33 31.02
CA ASP A 474 -5.00 -17.96 30.66
C ASP A 474 -4.08 -16.98 31.40
N ALA A 475 -3.08 -16.44 30.70
CA ALA A 475 -2.21 -15.42 31.24
C ALA A 475 -3.05 -14.15 31.34
N GLY A 476 -3.76 -14.01 32.45
CA GLY A 476 -4.61 -12.87 32.75
C GLY A 476 -3.88 -11.56 32.50
N VAL A 477 -4.07 -11.00 31.33
CA VAL A 477 -3.62 -9.66 31.00
C VAL A 477 -4.45 -8.69 31.82
N LYS A 478 -3.93 -8.29 32.97
CA LYS A 478 -4.45 -7.17 33.75
C LYS A 478 -4.38 -5.93 32.85
N THR A 479 -5.49 -5.57 32.26
CA THR A 479 -5.62 -4.32 31.55
C THR A 479 -5.41 -3.16 32.53
N ALA A 480 -4.65 -2.14 32.11
CA ALA A 480 -4.27 -0.97 32.93
C ALA A 480 -5.45 -0.11 33.43
N THR A 481 -6.68 -0.56 33.25
CA THR A 481 -7.91 0.10 33.70
C THR A 481 -8.31 -0.15 35.15
N ASP A 482 -7.71 -1.11 35.84
CA ASP A 482 -8.08 -1.45 37.24
C ASP A 482 -7.35 -0.64 38.34
N LYS A 483 -6.51 0.32 37.99
CA LYS A 483 -5.79 1.17 38.96
C LYS A 483 -6.52 2.47 39.39
N LYS A 484 -7.78 2.68 39.07
CA LYS A 484 -8.55 3.86 39.50
C LYS A 484 -9.81 3.55 40.31
N ARG A 485 -9.82 2.45 41.05
CA ARG A 485 -10.84 2.22 42.11
C ARG A 485 -10.16 1.62 43.31
N LYS A 486 -9.49 2.46 44.09
CA LYS A 486 -9.34 2.36 45.54
C LYS A 486 -9.04 3.76 46.11
#